data_7f27113f0b515a4def88749039acbfa2
#
_entry.id   7f27113f0b515a4def88749039acbfa2
#
_cell.length_a   1.000
_cell.length_b   1.000
_cell.length_c   1.000
_cell.angle_alpha   90.00
_cell.angle_beta   90.00
_cell.angle_gamma   90.00
#
_symmetry.space_group_name_H-M   'P 1'
#
loop_
_entity.id
_entity.type
_entity.pdbx_description
1 polymer ?
#
loop_
_entity_poly.entity_id
_entity_poly.type
_entity_poly.pdbx_seq_one_letter_code
_entity_poly.pdbx_strand_id
1 'polypeptide(L)'
;MDNFLRYFYQDVGRVFRALVDIFASFFSFVNCLFNFPMRFELVREYDADFTTGEWVLLIITEILLIALAAALVFLLFRFLHKTLRFRVSVKKYDELNKQVRNLQRDLLRANYEKDKLLQMKVNELGVPQEQLEAELGEGEDGEEKEYEDNGKRNTTNSPCVDPSESRFFRLTTVDNFYKTEYQKPDYDDQITLSEFCERFRKFSASRLKLYYELDMMRFFVASLGTARIIILQGISGTGKTSLPYAFGKFVQIDSTVASVQPSWRERTELYGYFNEFTKKYTETDFLRAIYEGNYYRDPHIVILDEMNIARVEYYFAEMLSILEMPRKEEWKIDIVTAMWDNDPCLINNGTVQISDNIWFVGTINNDDSTFSVADKVYDRAIPIDLDSRADAFTCEDTEPIHISTDHLNHLFAEAKATYSVSEEMLAKMETLNQYLISNFHLAFGNRIMKQIGDFVPCFVACGGTEQQAVDFMIAKKVLRKFESLSLGFMKEELTKFNSYLDKLFGKNKMPICKAYVEYLKKNN
;
A
#
# COMPACT_ATOMS: atom_id res chain seq x y z
N MET A 1 -20.96 -46.94 3.06
CA MET A 1 -21.09 -45.95 1.98
C MET A 1 -22.54 -45.75 1.54
N ASP A 2 -23.32 -46.82 1.40
CA ASP A 2 -24.75 -46.73 1.00
C ASP A 2 -25.64 -45.91 1.95
N ASN A 3 -25.46 -46.01 3.25
CA ASN A 3 -26.27 -45.26 4.22
C ASN A 3 -25.97 -43.76 4.18
N PHE A 4 -24.70 -43.37 3.91
CA PHE A 4 -24.34 -41.97 3.71
C PHE A 4 -24.92 -41.39 2.42
N LEU A 5 -24.87 -42.15 1.32
CA LEU A 5 -25.47 -41.75 0.04
C LEU A 5 -26.98 -41.59 0.14
N ARG A 6 -27.68 -42.47 0.87
CA ARG A 6 -29.12 -42.33 1.13
C ARG A 6 -29.45 -41.09 1.95
N TYR A 7 -28.68 -40.83 3.00
CA TYR A 7 -28.80 -39.60 3.81
C TYR A 7 -28.58 -38.37 2.95
N PHE A 8 -27.48 -38.35 2.21
CA PHE A 8 -27.10 -37.23 1.33
C PHE A 8 -28.19 -36.92 0.30
N TYR A 9 -28.69 -37.92 -0.41
CA TYR A 9 -29.78 -37.75 -1.37
C TYR A 9 -31.06 -37.27 -0.72
N GLN A 10 -31.39 -37.71 0.48
CA GLN A 10 -32.57 -37.22 1.20
C GLN A 10 -32.41 -35.78 1.67
N ASP A 11 -31.29 -35.38 2.20
CA ASP A 11 -31.04 -34.04 2.72
C ASP A 11 -30.92 -33.02 1.59
N VAL A 12 -30.07 -33.28 0.59
CA VAL A 12 -29.95 -32.46 -0.62
C VAL A 12 -31.26 -32.40 -1.38
N GLY A 13 -32.00 -33.50 -1.47
CA GLY A 13 -33.32 -33.53 -2.11
C GLY A 13 -34.36 -32.69 -1.37
N ARG A 14 -34.29 -32.53 -0.03
CA ARG A 14 -35.12 -31.61 0.74
C ARG A 14 -34.78 -30.16 0.46
N VAL A 15 -33.49 -29.83 0.48
CA VAL A 15 -32.99 -28.47 0.18
C VAL A 15 -33.37 -28.07 -1.24
N PHE A 16 -33.23 -28.98 -2.21
CA PHE A 16 -33.57 -28.71 -3.61
C PHE A 16 -35.08 -28.50 -3.80
N ARG A 17 -35.94 -29.31 -3.14
CA ARG A 17 -37.39 -29.11 -3.15
C ARG A 17 -37.77 -27.77 -2.53
N ALA A 18 -37.22 -27.41 -1.37
CA ALA A 18 -37.47 -26.10 -0.75
C ALA A 18 -37.07 -24.94 -1.66
N LEU A 19 -35.98 -25.05 -2.42
CA LEU A 19 -35.53 -24.08 -3.40
C LEU A 19 -36.53 -23.96 -4.57
N VAL A 20 -37.02 -25.08 -5.10
CA VAL A 20 -38.02 -25.12 -6.17
C VAL A 20 -39.35 -24.49 -5.68
N ASP A 21 -39.74 -24.78 -4.44
CA ASP A 21 -40.96 -24.21 -3.83
C ASP A 21 -40.86 -22.69 -3.65
N ILE A 22 -39.67 -22.17 -3.31
CA ILE A 22 -39.42 -20.72 -3.25
C ILE A 22 -39.57 -20.08 -4.63
N PHE A 23 -39.00 -20.69 -5.68
CA PHE A 23 -39.13 -20.21 -7.05
C PHE A 23 -40.59 -20.28 -7.53
N ALA A 24 -41.29 -21.38 -7.29
CA ALA A 24 -42.68 -21.54 -7.65
C ALA A 24 -43.57 -20.49 -6.95
N SER A 25 -43.34 -20.24 -5.66
CA SER A 25 -44.05 -19.21 -4.90
C SER A 25 -43.77 -17.80 -5.43
N PHE A 26 -42.52 -17.52 -5.82
CA PHE A 26 -42.13 -16.25 -6.43
C PHE A 26 -42.82 -16.04 -7.78
N PHE A 27 -42.83 -17.05 -8.65
CA PHE A 27 -43.54 -16.95 -9.93
C PHE A 27 -45.06 -16.81 -9.74
N SER A 28 -45.65 -17.49 -8.76
CA SER A 28 -47.08 -17.32 -8.41
C SER A 28 -47.36 -15.90 -7.93
N PHE A 29 -46.52 -15.34 -7.06
CA PHE A 29 -46.61 -13.96 -6.60
C PHE A 29 -46.56 -12.95 -7.75
N VAL A 30 -45.59 -13.10 -8.67
CA VAL A 30 -45.44 -12.24 -9.85
C VAL A 30 -46.66 -12.35 -10.74
N ASN A 31 -47.17 -13.58 -10.99
CA ASN A 31 -48.36 -13.80 -11.79
C ASN A 31 -49.61 -13.11 -11.16
N CYS A 32 -49.83 -13.26 -9.85
CA CYS A 32 -50.89 -12.56 -9.16
C CYS A 32 -50.76 -11.03 -9.23
N LEU A 33 -49.53 -10.51 -9.20
CA LEU A 33 -49.27 -9.06 -9.26
C LEU A 33 -49.57 -8.45 -10.64
N PHE A 34 -49.34 -9.19 -11.72
CA PHE A 34 -49.48 -8.72 -13.10
C PHE A 34 -50.74 -9.23 -13.80
N ASN A 35 -51.60 -10.05 -13.16
CA ASN A 35 -52.83 -10.57 -13.74
C ASN A 35 -53.99 -9.57 -13.60
N PHE A 36 -53.93 -8.47 -14.34
CA PHE A 36 -54.95 -7.43 -14.36
C PHE A 36 -56.32 -7.93 -14.80
N PRO A 37 -56.49 -8.83 -15.80
CA PRO A 37 -57.79 -9.34 -16.19
C PRO A 37 -58.59 -9.99 -15.03
N MET A 38 -57.93 -10.85 -14.25
CA MET A 38 -58.53 -11.53 -13.12
C MET A 38 -58.99 -10.54 -12.03
N ARG A 39 -58.28 -9.44 -11.83
CA ARG A 39 -58.65 -8.40 -10.87
C ARG A 39 -59.87 -7.63 -11.33
N PHE A 40 -59.96 -7.32 -12.63
CA PHE A 40 -61.17 -6.69 -13.20
C PHE A 40 -62.41 -7.57 -13.07
N GLU A 41 -62.30 -8.89 -13.23
CA GLU A 41 -63.38 -9.83 -13.02
C GLU A 41 -63.84 -9.83 -11.54
N LEU A 42 -62.89 -9.87 -10.59
CA LEU A 42 -63.19 -9.79 -9.15
C LEU A 42 -63.91 -8.48 -8.78
N VAL A 43 -63.45 -7.34 -9.28
CA VAL A 43 -64.12 -6.05 -9.03
C VAL A 43 -65.52 -6.05 -9.56
N ARG A 44 -65.76 -6.67 -10.75
CA ARG A 44 -67.11 -6.76 -11.39
C ARG A 44 -68.02 -7.69 -10.63
N GLU A 45 -67.55 -8.69 -9.94
CA GLU A 45 -68.34 -9.61 -9.12
C GLU A 45 -68.92 -8.93 -7.87
N TYR A 46 -68.17 -7.96 -7.29
CA TYR A 46 -68.57 -7.27 -6.06
C TYR A 46 -69.08 -5.84 -6.28
N ASP A 47 -69.13 -5.35 -7.52
CA ASP A 47 -69.51 -3.96 -7.88
C ASP A 47 -70.86 -3.54 -7.31
N ALA A 48 -71.87 -4.47 -7.29
CA ALA A 48 -73.23 -4.20 -6.84
C ALA A 48 -73.35 -3.98 -5.32
N ASP A 49 -72.40 -4.45 -4.52
CA ASP A 49 -72.45 -4.46 -3.06
C ASP A 49 -71.59 -3.39 -2.40
N PHE A 50 -70.73 -2.64 -3.16
CA PHE A 50 -69.80 -1.68 -2.62
C PHE A 50 -70.45 -0.36 -2.21
N THR A 51 -70.14 0.06 -0.98
CA THR A 51 -70.41 1.43 -0.50
C THR A 51 -69.39 2.42 -1.04
N THR A 52 -69.78 3.73 -1.01
CA THR A 52 -68.82 4.80 -1.50
C THR A 52 -67.46 4.79 -0.80
N GLY A 53 -67.42 4.39 0.49
CA GLY A 53 -66.12 4.28 1.24
C GLY A 53 -65.29 3.09 0.79
N GLU A 54 -65.90 1.97 0.43
CA GLU A 54 -65.23 0.77 -0.05
C GLU A 54 -64.63 0.95 -1.45
N TRP A 55 -65.30 1.72 -2.31
CA TRP A 55 -64.75 2.15 -3.60
C TRP A 55 -63.46 2.97 -3.45
N VAL A 56 -63.38 3.89 -2.46
CA VAL A 56 -62.15 4.66 -2.18
C VAL A 56 -61.02 3.74 -1.72
N LEU A 57 -61.34 2.78 -0.84
CA LEU A 57 -60.33 1.80 -0.37
C LEU A 57 -59.83 0.91 -1.52
N LEU A 58 -60.72 0.47 -2.42
CA LEU A 58 -60.33 -0.32 -3.58
C LEU A 58 -59.40 0.45 -4.51
N ILE A 59 -59.68 1.72 -4.80
CA ILE A 59 -58.79 2.57 -5.63
C ILE A 59 -57.42 2.73 -4.98
N ILE A 60 -57.37 2.94 -3.67
CA ILE A 60 -56.09 3.07 -2.94
C ILE A 60 -55.29 1.77 -3.00
N THR A 61 -55.92 0.61 -2.81
CA THR A 61 -55.26 -0.70 -2.89
C THR A 61 -54.73 -1.00 -4.28
N GLU A 62 -55.46 -0.70 -5.34
CA GLU A 62 -55.02 -0.90 -6.73
C GLU A 62 -53.85 0.04 -7.10
N ILE A 63 -53.87 1.30 -6.67
CA ILE A 63 -52.76 2.22 -6.86
C ILE A 63 -51.50 1.68 -6.17
N LEU A 64 -51.60 1.16 -4.96
CA LEU A 64 -50.47 0.61 -4.20
C LEU A 64 -49.91 -0.64 -4.86
N LEU A 65 -50.74 -1.53 -5.40
CA LEU A 65 -50.31 -2.71 -6.14
C LEU A 65 -49.63 -2.39 -7.47
N ILE A 66 -50.13 -1.38 -8.21
CA ILE A 66 -49.50 -0.88 -9.44
C ILE A 66 -48.13 -0.26 -9.12
N ALA A 67 -48.02 0.52 -8.04
CA ALA A 67 -46.75 1.09 -7.60
C ALA A 67 -45.73 -0.01 -7.24
N LEU A 68 -46.16 -1.08 -6.56
CA LEU A 68 -45.33 -2.23 -6.23
C LEU A 68 -44.84 -2.96 -7.50
N ALA A 69 -45.73 -3.17 -8.48
CA ALA A 69 -45.38 -3.76 -9.77
C ALA A 69 -44.37 -2.92 -10.53
N ALA A 70 -44.56 -1.60 -10.58
CA ALA A 70 -43.62 -0.66 -11.21
C ALA A 70 -42.24 -0.67 -10.53
N ALA A 71 -42.18 -0.72 -9.19
CA ALA A 71 -40.95 -0.83 -8.42
C ALA A 71 -40.18 -2.14 -8.72
N LEU A 72 -40.90 -3.26 -8.85
CA LEU A 72 -40.31 -4.55 -9.22
C LEU A 72 -39.70 -4.53 -10.63
N VAL A 73 -40.39 -3.98 -11.62
CA VAL A 73 -39.88 -3.81 -12.99
C VAL A 73 -38.65 -2.91 -13.00
N PHE A 74 -38.68 -1.81 -12.24
CA PHE A 74 -37.51 -0.91 -12.13
C PHE A 74 -36.30 -1.60 -11.53
N LEU A 75 -36.45 -2.38 -10.46
CA LEU A 75 -35.39 -3.16 -9.84
C LEU A 75 -34.80 -4.22 -10.80
N LEU A 76 -35.68 -4.91 -11.54
CA LEU A 76 -35.27 -5.89 -12.55
C LEU A 76 -34.46 -5.21 -13.67
N PHE A 77 -34.95 -4.07 -14.18
CA PHE A 77 -34.24 -3.30 -15.20
C PHE A 77 -32.87 -2.84 -14.72
N ARG A 78 -32.79 -2.33 -13.50
CA ARG A 78 -31.52 -1.91 -12.87
C ARG A 78 -30.54 -3.09 -12.71
N PHE A 79 -31.02 -4.25 -12.32
CA PHE A 79 -30.23 -5.48 -12.19
C PHE A 79 -29.72 -5.96 -13.56
N LEU A 80 -30.57 -6.02 -14.57
CA LEU A 80 -30.21 -6.40 -15.93
C LEU A 80 -29.20 -5.42 -16.55
N HIS A 81 -29.40 -4.13 -16.37
CA HIS A 81 -28.49 -3.11 -16.86
C HIS A 81 -27.09 -3.24 -16.23
N LYS A 82 -27.02 -3.51 -14.91
CA LYS A 82 -25.75 -3.74 -14.20
C LYS A 82 -25.03 -4.99 -14.70
N THR A 83 -25.74 -6.11 -14.90
CA THR A 83 -25.15 -7.39 -15.35
C THR A 83 -24.73 -7.36 -16.82
N LEU A 84 -25.49 -6.70 -17.70
CA LEU A 84 -25.12 -6.54 -19.11
C LEU A 84 -23.90 -5.62 -19.28
N ARG A 85 -23.80 -4.54 -18.50
CA ARG A 85 -22.62 -3.65 -18.51
C ARG A 85 -21.34 -4.37 -18.08
N PHE A 86 -21.44 -5.27 -17.11
CA PHE A 86 -20.31 -6.09 -16.65
C PHE A 86 -19.86 -7.07 -17.74
N ARG A 87 -20.76 -7.74 -18.45
CA ARG A 87 -20.44 -8.68 -19.54
C ARG A 87 -19.76 -8.01 -20.74
N VAL A 88 -20.14 -6.80 -21.09
CA VAL A 88 -19.51 -6.04 -22.18
C VAL A 88 -18.09 -5.64 -21.81
N SER A 89 -17.84 -5.27 -20.57
CA SER A 89 -16.49 -4.94 -20.06
C SER A 89 -15.55 -6.15 -20.09
N VAL A 90 -16.01 -7.33 -19.69
CA VAL A 90 -15.21 -8.58 -19.71
C VAL A 90 -14.84 -8.98 -21.15
N LYS A 91 -15.78 -8.92 -22.08
CA LYS A 91 -15.50 -9.24 -23.51
C LYS A 91 -14.45 -8.31 -24.12
N LYS A 92 -14.52 -7.03 -23.80
CA LYS A 92 -13.56 -6.02 -24.28
C LYS A 92 -12.16 -6.25 -23.70
N TYR A 93 -12.09 -6.67 -22.43
CA TYR A 93 -10.84 -7.05 -21.78
C TYR A 93 -10.21 -8.31 -22.39
N ASP A 94 -11.01 -9.34 -22.69
CA ASP A 94 -10.54 -10.57 -23.33
C ASP A 94 -10.05 -10.33 -24.77
N GLU A 95 -10.71 -9.43 -25.48
CA GLU A 95 -10.33 -9.03 -26.84
C GLU A 95 -9.01 -8.25 -26.86
N LEU A 96 -8.81 -7.34 -25.90
CA LEU A 96 -7.56 -6.60 -25.70
C LEU A 96 -6.40 -7.54 -25.32
N ASN A 97 -6.61 -8.48 -24.42
CA ASN A 97 -5.61 -9.47 -24.02
C ASN A 97 -5.22 -10.39 -25.19
N LYS A 98 -6.15 -10.65 -26.12
CA LYS A 98 -5.87 -11.42 -27.33
C LYS A 98 -5.00 -10.61 -28.31
N GLN A 99 -5.25 -9.31 -28.45
CA GLN A 99 -4.43 -8.41 -29.25
C GLN A 99 -3.00 -8.30 -28.69
N VAL A 100 -2.85 -8.12 -27.39
CA VAL A 100 -1.53 -8.08 -26.73
C VAL A 100 -0.73 -9.35 -26.97
N ARG A 101 -1.35 -10.53 -26.82
CA ARG A 101 -0.68 -11.82 -27.11
C ARG A 101 -0.28 -11.98 -28.58
N ASN A 102 -1.08 -11.48 -29.50
CA ASN A 102 -0.74 -11.53 -30.92
C ASN A 102 0.45 -10.60 -31.22
N LEU A 103 0.44 -9.37 -30.72
CA LEU A 103 1.54 -8.42 -30.89
C LEU A 103 2.85 -8.95 -30.28
N GLN A 104 2.81 -9.60 -29.13
CA GLN A 104 3.99 -10.24 -28.54
C GLN A 104 4.54 -11.38 -29.41
N ARG A 105 3.68 -12.17 -30.05
CA ARG A 105 4.11 -13.21 -31.01
C ARG A 105 4.73 -12.62 -32.26
N ASP A 106 4.17 -11.54 -32.79
CA ASP A 106 4.67 -10.88 -33.99
C ASP A 106 6.03 -10.23 -33.69
N LEU A 107 6.22 -9.64 -32.52
CA LEU A 107 7.50 -9.09 -32.05
C LEU A 107 8.57 -10.18 -31.89
N LEU A 108 8.23 -11.33 -31.33
CA LEU A 108 9.13 -12.49 -31.25
C LEU A 108 9.53 -13.02 -32.63
N ARG A 109 8.59 -13.03 -33.59
CA ARG A 109 8.88 -13.44 -34.98
C ARG A 109 9.80 -12.44 -35.67
N ALA A 110 9.55 -11.15 -35.53
CA ALA A 110 10.37 -10.11 -36.10
C ALA A 110 11.81 -10.14 -35.54
N ASN A 111 11.97 -10.33 -34.24
CA ASN A 111 13.30 -10.51 -33.64
C ASN A 111 14.01 -11.77 -34.16
N TYR A 112 13.29 -12.91 -34.26
CA TYR A 112 13.87 -14.13 -34.82
C TYR A 112 14.30 -13.97 -36.28
N GLU A 113 13.50 -13.26 -37.10
CA GLU A 113 13.84 -12.95 -38.50
C GLU A 113 15.04 -12.00 -38.58
N LYS A 114 15.13 -11.00 -37.71
CA LYS A 114 16.29 -10.11 -37.57
C LYS A 114 17.56 -10.89 -37.26
N ASP A 115 17.52 -11.75 -36.25
CA ASP A 115 18.67 -12.58 -35.84
C ASP A 115 19.09 -13.54 -36.96
N LYS A 116 18.15 -14.11 -37.68
CA LYS A 116 18.40 -14.98 -38.83
C LYS A 116 19.06 -14.22 -39.99
N LEU A 117 18.62 -13.00 -40.26
CA LEU A 117 19.21 -12.13 -41.29
C LEU A 117 20.62 -11.68 -40.88
N LEU A 118 20.86 -11.40 -39.61
CA LEU A 118 22.19 -11.10 -39.05
C LEU A 118 23.13 -12.29 -39.23
N GLN A 119 22.71 -13.51 -38.87
CA GLN A 119 23.49 -14.73 -39.07
C GLN A 119 23.80 -15.01 -40.55
N MET A 120 22.87 -14.74 -41.46
CA MET A 120 23.11 -14.87 -42.91
C MET A 120 24.15 -13.86 -43.42
N LYS A 121 24.07 -12.59 -42.98
CA LYS A 121 25.06 -11.56 -43.32
C LYS A 121 26.45 -11.87 -42.76
N VAL A 122 26.53 -12.37 -41.51
CA VAL A 122 27.80 -12.81 -40.89
C VAL A 122 28.44 -13.94 -41.70
N ASN A 123 27.65 -14.89 -42.19
CA ASN A 123 28.14 -16.00 -43.01
C ASN A 123 28.54 -15.61 -44.42
N GLU A 124 27.90 -14.62 -45.02
CA GLU A 124 28.22 -14.15 -46.38
C GLU A 124 29.42 -13.18 -46.41
N LEU A 125 29.62 -12.36 -45.37
CA LEU A 125 30.66 -11.31 -45.37
C LEU A 125 31.93 -11.72 -44.61
N GLY A 126 31.94 -12.85 -43.85
CA GLY A 126 33.11 -13.31 -43.11
C GLY A 126 33.62 -12.35 -42.02
N VAL A 127 32.76 -11.40 -41.61
CA VAL A 127 33.09 -10.35 -40.62
C VAL A 127 32.62 -10.82 -39.23
N PRO A 128 33.44 -10.62 -38.14
CA PRO A 128 33.00 -10.93 -36.78
C PRO A 128 31.73 -10.19 -36.40
N GLN A 129 30.87 -10.84 -35.64
CA GLN A 129 29.53 -10.39 -35.26
C GLN A 129 29.54 -9.01 -34.57
N GLU A 130 30.58 -8.72 -33.77
CA GLU A 130 30.77 -7.45 -33.07
C GLU A 130 30.95 -6.22 -33.99
N GLN A 131 31.48 -6.40 -35.23
CA GLN A 131 31.64 -5.29 -36.18
C GLN A 131 30.36 -5.00 -36.97
N LEU A 132 29.48 -5.97 -37.17
CA LEU A 132 28.22 -5.79 -37.88
C LEU A 132 27.15 -5.15 -36.99
N GLU A 133 27.18 -5.41 -35.71
CA GLU A 133 26.30 -4.77 -34.72
C GLU A 133 26.62 -3.29 -34.55
N ALA A 134 27.90 -2.90 -34.69
CA ALA A 134 28.32 -1.52 -34.71
C ALA A 134 27.90 -0.74 -35.98
N GLU A 135 27.94 -1.39 -37.18
CA GLU A 135 27.54 -0.75 -38.45
C GLU A 135 26.01 -0.66 -38.67
N LEU A 136 25.23 -1.57 -38.05
CA LEU A 136 23.75 -1.54 -38.12
C LEU A 136 23.12 -0.65 -37.07
N GLY A 137 23.89 -0.14 -36.10
CA GLY A 137 23.51 0.86 -35.10
C GLY A 137 23.60 2.31 -35.59
N GLU A 138 24.26 2.58 -36.72
CA GLU A 138 24.45 3.94 -37.28
C GLU A 138 23.29 4.37 -38.20
N GLY A 139 22.07 4.10 -37.81
CA GLY A 139 20.87 4.44 -38.63
C GLY A 139 19.73 5.09 -37.87
N GLU A 140 19.96 5.64 -36.67
CA GLU A 140 19.09 6.65 -36.04
C GLU A 140 19.88 7.34 -34.94
N ASP A 141 20.12 8.63 -35.12
CA ASP A 141 20.96 9.49 -34.29
C ASP A 141 20.64 9.41 -32.80
N GLY A 142 21.55 8.80 -32.07
CA GLY A 142 21.60 8.85 -30.63
C GLY A 142 23.00 8.51 -30.16
N GLU A 143 23.83 9.54 -29.94
CA GLU A 143 25.15 9.39 -29.33
C GLU A 143 25.07 8.54 -28.04
N GLU A 144 25.42 7.26 -28.12
CA GLU A 144 25.79 6.46 -26.94
C GLU A 144 27.12 7.00 -26.40
N LYS A 145 27.03 7.94 -25.46
CA LYS A 145 28.13 8.26 -24.59
C LYS A 145 28.23 7.13 -23.55
N GLU A 146 29.39 6.45 -23.56
CA GLU A 146 29.83 5.56 -22.50
C GLU A 146 29.47 6.14 -21.12
N TYR A 147 28.68 5.40 -20.37
CA TYR A 147 28.38 5.73 -18.98
C TYR A 147 29.57 5.30 -18.12
N GLU A 148 30.57 6.14 -17.97
CA GLU A 148 31.39 6.14 -16.78
C GLU A 148 30.47 6.47 -15.59
N ASP A 149 30.46 5.56 -14.64
CA ASP A 149 29.86 5.70 -13.31
C ASP A 149 30.58 6.84 -12.56
N ASN A 150 30.05 8.05 -12.70
CA ASN A 150 30.39 9.18 -11.86
C ASN A 150 29.09 9.86 -11.43
N GLY A 151 28.68 9.55 -10.21
CA GLY A 151 27.52 10.16 -9.53
C GLY A 151 27.64 11.68 -9.37
N LYS A 152 27.57 12.41 -10.48
CA LYS A 152 27.35 13.86 -10.52
C LYS A 152 26.76 14.24 -11.87
N ARG A 153 25.45 14.14 -12.01
CA ARG A 153 24.78 14.92 -13.06
C ARG A 153 24.85 16.39 -12.67
N ASN A 154 25.66 17.16 -13.38
CA ASN A 154 25.63 18.62 -13.32
C ASN A 154 24.30 19.10 -13.92
N THR A 155 23.26 19.26 -13.11
CA THR A 155 21.98 19.85 -13.47
C THR A 155 22.05 21.38 -13.68
N THR A 156 23.22 21.97 -13.54
CA THR A 156 23.43 23.42 -13.50
C THR A 156 23.51 24.12 -14.85
N ASN A 157 23.51 23.43 -15.98
CA ASN A 157 23.74 24.05 -17.29
C ASN A 157 22.54 24.08 -18.24
N SER A 158 21.36 23.55 -17.89
CA SER A 158 20.15 23.72 -18.70
C SER A 158 19.49 25.07 -18.39
N PRO A 159 19.03 25.84 -19.40
CA PRO A 159 18.34 27.10 -19.16
C PRO A 159 17.09 26.89 -18.28
N CYS A 160 16.76 27.90 -17.46
CA CYS A 160 15.49 27.91 -16.73
C CYS A 160 14.34 27.97 -17.73
N VAL A 161 13.37 27.07 -17.59
CA VAL A 161 12.14 27.04 -18.38
C VAL A 161 11.08 27.84 -17.66
N ASP A 162 10.30 28.67 -18.39
CA ASP A 162 9.13 29.32 -17.79
C ASP A 162 8.11 28.24 -17.37
N PRO A 163 7.72 28.17 -16.07
CA PRO A 163 6.75 27.20 -15.61
C PRO A 163 5.41 27.25 -16.36
N SER A 164 5.04 28.41 -16.92
CA SER A 164 3.81 28.58 -17.68
C SER A 164 3.84 27.85 -19.04
N GLU A 165 5.03 27.66 -19.63
CA GLU A 165 5.23 26.98 -20.89
C GLU A 165 5.31 25.46 -20.72
N SER A 166 5.70 24.97 -19.55
CA SER A 166 5.71 23.54 -19.23
C SER A 166 4.30 23.02 -18.96
N ARG A 167 4.06 21.76 -19.29
CA ARG A 167 2.84 21.08 -18.83
C ARG A 167 2.87 20.73 -17.34
N PHE A 168 4.05 20.78 -16.69
CA PHE A 168 4.29 20.56 -15.25
C PHE A 168 4.70 21.87 -14.58
N PHE A 169 3.74 22.64 -14.13
CA PHE A 169 4.01 23.96 -13.55
C PHE A 169 4.83 23.85 -12.25
N ARG A 170 4.43 22.95 -11.34
CA ARG A 170 5.06 22.84 -10.00
C ARG A 170 6.44 22.20 -10.09
N LEU A 171 6.61 21.13 -10.84
CA LEU A 171 7.91 20.46 -11.00
C LEU A 171 8.92 21.36 -11.71
N THR A 172 8.50 22.12 -12.73
CA THR A 172 9.38 23.11 -13.39
C THR A 172 9.76 24.24 -12.43
N THR A 173 8.85 24.65 -11.53
CA THR A 173 9.19 25.62 -10.48
C THR A 173 10.24 25.06 -9.52
N VAL A 174 10.15 23.77 -9.16
CA VAL A 174 11.17 23.07 -8.36
C VAL A 174 12.51 23.10 -9.09
N ASP A 175 12.56 22.75 -10.38
CA ASP A 175 13.80 22.78 -11.18
C ASP A 175 14.46 24.16 -11.14
N ASN A 176 13.68 25.22 -11.34
CA ASN A 176 14.19 26.57 -11.35
C ASN A 176 14.74 26.98 -9.96
N PHE A 177 14.03 26.65 -8.87
CA PHE A 177 14.50 26.91 -7.51
C PHE A 177 15.84 26.23 -7.24
N TYR A 178 16.00 24.94 -7.57
CA TYR A 178 17.23 24.19 -7.31
C TYR A 178 18.40 24.61 -8.23
N LYS A 179 18.10 25.21 -9.39
CA LYS A 179 19.13 25.76 -10.28
C LYS A 179 19.65 27.13 -9.85
N THR A 180 18.78 27.97 -9.26
CA THR A 180 19.09 29.40 -9.04
C THR A 180 19.23 29.80 -7.57
N GLU A 181 18.47 29.19 -6.66
CA GLU A 181 18.32 29.68 -5.29
C GLU A 181 18.83 28.69 -4.24
N TYR A 182 18.80 27.38 -4.54
CA TYR A 182 19.16 26.36 -3.56
C TYR A 182 20.63 26.40 -3.18
N GLN A 183 20.89 26.46 -1.89
CA GLN A 183 22.22 26.29 -1.29
C GLN A 183 22.23 24.99 -0.50
N LYS A 184 23.21 24.13 -0.81
CA LYS A 184 23.39 22.87 -0.07
C LYS A 184 23.72 23.20 1.39
N PRO A 185 22.96 22.63 2.37
CA PRO A 185 23.24 22.85 3.78
C PRO A 185 24.53 22.13 4.20
N ASP A 186 25.16 22.64 5.27
CA ASP A 186 26.21 21.93 5.98
C ASP A 186 25.57 20.87 6.88
N TYR A 187 26.00 19.62 6.74
CA TYR A 187 25.47 18.50 7.52
C TYR A 187 26.32 18.23 8.77
N ASP A 188 25.64 17.98 9.91
CA ASP A 188 26.24 17.51 11.16
C ASP A 188 26.26 15.98 11.16
N ASP A 189 27.20 15.40 10.41
CA ASP A 189 27.32 13.96 10.16
C ASP A 189 28.26 13.27 11.19
N GLN A 190 28.20 13.65 12.48
CA GLN A 190 29.01 13.06 13.55
C GLN A 190 28.17 12.34 14.63
N ILE A 191 26.85 12.44 14.55
CA ILE A 191 25.93 11.90 15.54
C ILE A 191 25.80 10.37 15.43
N THR A 192 25.66 9.68 16.57
CA THR A 192 25.32 8.24 16.61
C THR A 192 23.82 8.02 16.63
N LEU A 193 23.35 6.78 16.29
CA LEU A 193 21.92 6.44 16.33
C LEU A 193 21.30 6.56 17.74
N SER A 194 22.05 6.21 18.79
CA SER A 194 21.56 6.35 20.17
C SER A 194 21.38 7.82 20.54
N GLU A 195 22.37 8.66 20.24
CA GLU A 195 22.28 10.09 20.50
C GLU A 195 21.19 10.75 19.63
N PHE A 196 21.03 10.32 18.38
CA PHE A 196 19.97 10.78 17.50
C PHE A 196 18.58 10.55 18.12
N CYS A 197 18.31 9.35 18.65
CA CYS A 197 17.04 9.03 19.31
C CYS A 197 16.78 9.89 20.57
N GLU A 198 17.81 10.10 21.38
CA GLU A 198 17.71 10.92 22.59
C GLU A 198 17.48 12.41 22.26
N ARG A 199 18.25 12.96 21.32
CA ARG A 199 18.08 14.35 20.86
C ARG A 199 16.72 14.55 20.20
N PHE A 200 16.27 13.62 19.36
CA PHE A 200 14.94 13.67 18.75
C PHE A 200 13.83 13.68 19.79
N ARG A 201 13.91 12.83 20.82
CA ARG A 201 12.98 12.82 21.94
C ARG A 201 12.96 14.16 22.71
N LYS A 202 14.13 14.69 23.06
CA LYS A 202 14.28 15.98 23.76
C LYS A 202 13.77 17.14 22.91
N PHE A 203 14.11 17.19 21.62
CA PHE A 203 13.61 18.20 20.68
C PHE A 203 12.07 18.18 20.60
N SER A 204 11.47 17.01 20.42
CA SER A 204 10.02 16.87 20.36
C SER A 204 9.34 17.39 21.62
N ALA A 205 9.91 17.13 22.80
CA ALA A 205 9.37 17.57 24.08
C ALA A 205 9.61 19.07 24.34
N SER A 206 10.83 19.56 24.12
CA SER A 206 11.21 20.96 24.42
C SER A 206 10.55 21.95 23.48
N ARG A 207 10.65 21.72 22.16
CA ARG A 207 10.22 22.66 21.11
C ARG A 207 8.77 22.48 20.68
N LEU A 208 8.33 21.22 20.53
CA LEU A 208 7.02 20.92 19.96
C LEU A 208 5.97 20.54 21.01
N LYS A 209 6.37 20.33 22.28
CA LYS A 209 5.48 19.84 23.36
C LYS A 209 4.83 18.49 23.04
N LEU A 210 5.54 17.67 22.26
CA LEU A 210 5.16 16.32 21.90
C LEU A 210 6.00 15.33 22.73
N TYR A 211 5.33 14.52 23.53
CA TYR A 211 5.98 13.62 24.47
C TYR A 211 5.85 12.19 23.97
N TYR A 212 6.99 11.50 23.87
CA TYR A 212 7.08 10.09 23.47
C TYR A 212 8.02 9.35 24.40
N GLU A 213 7.76 8.06 24.62
CA GLU A 213 8.69 7.17 25.29
C GLU A 213 9.96 6.99 24.44
N LEU A 214 11.11 6.79 25.10
CA LEU A 214 12.37 6.64 24.39
C LEU A 214 12.38 5.41 23.48
N ASP A 215 11.76 4.32 23.92
CA ASP A 215 11.66 3.10 23.12
C ASP A 215 10.80 3.32 21.86
N MET A 216 9.78 4.19 21.91
CA MET A 216 9.00 4.57 20.74
C MET A 216 9.89 5.28 19.71
N MET A 217 10.76 6.21 20.13
CA MET A 217 11.71 6.86 19.24
C MET A 217 12.69 5.86 18.62
N ARG A 218 13.17 4.92 19.43
CA ARG A 218 14.05 3.83 18.97
C ARG A 218 13.37 2.95 17.93
N PHE A 219 12.10 2.54 18.17
CA PHE A 219 11.32 1.76 17.22
C PHE A 219 11.14 2.51 15.90
N PHE A 220 10.82 3.80 15.98
CA PHE A 220 10.63 4.62 14.79
C PHE A 220 11.93 4.75 13.98
N VAL A 221 13.05 5.12 14.60
CA VAL A 221 14.35 5.27 13.94
C VAL A 221 14.85 3.94 13.39
N ALA A 222 14.76 2.84 14.14
CA ALA A 222 15.15 1.51 13.66
C ALA A 222 14.29 1.06 12.46
N SER A 223 13.02 1.47 12.41
CA SER A 223 12.13 1.19 11.28
C SER A 223 12.57 1.89 10.01
N LEU A 224 13.14 3.12 10.09
CA LEU A 224 13.72 3.83 8.95
C LEU A 224 14.90 3.05 8.34
N GLY A 225 15.72 2.40 9.19
CA GLY A 225 16.82 1.53 8.75
C GLY A 225 16.38 0.18 8.17
N THR A 226 15.11 -0.19 8.35
CA THR A 226 14.60 -1.52 8.00
C THR A 226 13.71 -1.51 6.75
N ALA A 227 12.81 -0.54 6.64
CA ALA A 227 11.84 -0.47 5.56
C ALA A 227 11.60 0.97 5.10
N ARG A 228 11.15 1.13 3.85
CA ARG A 228 10.77 2.44 3.30
C ARG A 228 9.32 2.82 3.64
N ILE A 229 8.56 1.87 4.17
CA ILE A 229 7.16 2.08 4.55
C ILE A 229 7.02 1.77 6.03
N ILE A 230 6.49 2.73 6.80
CA ILE A 230 6.17 2.61 8.22
C ILE A 230 4.68 2.88 8.38
N ILE A 231 4.01 2.13 9.23
CA ILE A 231 2.60 2.32 9.55
C ILE A 231 2.47 2.66 11.03
N LEU A 232 1.98 3.86 11.32
CA LEU A 232 1.65 4.29 12.68
C LEU A 232 0.16 4.06 12.92
N GLN A 233 -0.17 3.12 13.79
CA GLN A 233 -1.55 2.75 14.05
C GLN A 233 -1.92 2.93 15.52
N GLY A 234 -3.21 3.02 15.84
CA GLY A 234 -3.72 3.17 17.20
C GLY A 234 -4.88 4.14 17.32
N ILE A 235 -5.24 4.49 18.54
CA ILE A 235 -6.38 5.35 18.87
C ILE A 235 -6.16 6.78 18.32
N SER A 236 -7.25 7.45 17.93
CA SER A 236 -7.18 8.85 17.47
C SER A 236 -6.63 9.77 18.58
N GLY A 237 -5.80 10.75 18.19
CA GLY A 237 -5.23 11.75 19.10
C GLY A 237 -4.00 11.30 19.91
N THR A 238 -3.39 10.14 19.61
CA THR A 238 -2.16 9.65 20.27
C THR A 238 -0.86 10.21 19.69
N GLY A 239 -0.93 11.03 18.65
CA GLY A 239 0.25 11.66 18.05
C GLY A 239 0.84 10.93 16.85
N LYS A 240 0.05 10.08 16.14
CA LYS A 240 0.50 9.33 14.96
C LYS A 240 1.04 10.23 13.85
N THR A 241 0.30 11.24 13.45
CA THR A 241 0.73 12.22 12.44
C THR A 241 1.80 13.16 12.97
N SER A 242 1.76 13.43 14.29
CA SER A 242 2.71 14.34 14.94
C SER A 242 4.14 13.79 15.02
N LEU A 243 4.33 12.46 15.12
CA LEU A 243 5.66 11.86 15.22
C LEU A 243 6.49 12.05 13.94
N PRO A 244 6.03 11.68 12.74
CA PRO A 244 6.77 11.95 11.50
C PRO A 244 6.86 13.43 11.17
N TYR A 245 5.88 14.26 11.56
CA TYR A 245 5.98 15.72 11.47
C TYR A 245 7.13 16.25 12.35
N ALA A 246 7.22 15.79 13.60
CA ALA A 246 8.30 16.18 14.52
C ALA A 246 9.67 15.74 14.01
N PHE A 247 9.76 14.58 13.33
CA PHE A 247 10.98 14.13 12.69
C PHE A 247 11.43 15.12 11.62
N GLY A 248 10.55 15.53 10.72
CA GLY A 248 10.89 16.51 9.69
C GLY A 248 11.40 17.82 10.26
N LYS A 249 10.72 18.34 11.32
CA LYS A 249 11.21 19.55 12.03
C LYS A 249 12.55 19.33 12.72
N PHE A 250 12.81 18.14 13.24
CA PHE A 250 14.07 17.81 13.90
C PHE A 250 15.24 17.77 12.92
N VAL A 251 15.04 17.19 11.73
CA VAL A 251 16.08 17.12 10.68
C VAL A 251 16.08 18.31 9.72
N GLN A 252 15.31 19.35 10.03
CA GLN A 252 15.21 20.62 9.31
C GLN A 252 14.70 20.51 7.85
N ILE A 253 13.94 19.47 7.54
CA ILE A 253 13.19 19.38 6.31
C ILE A 253 11.73 19.02 6.60
N ASP A 254 10.81 19.84 6.13
CA ASP A 254 9.38 19.64 6.43
C ASP A 254 8.85 18.36 5.78
N SER A 255 8.17 17.54 6.58
CA SER A 255 7.48 16.37 6.07
C SER A 255 6.33 16.78 5.16
N THR A 256 6.19 16.11 4.01
CA THR A 256 5.04 16.31 3.12
C THR A 256 3.85 15.51 3.59
N VAL A 257 2.70 16.15 3.77
CA VAL A 257 1.46 15.48 4.19
C VAL A 257 0.52 15.32 3.00
N ALA A 258 0.23 14.07 2.65
CA ALA A 258 -0.79 13.69 1.69
C ALA A 258 -2.00 13.16 2.44
N SER A 259 -3.07 13.98 2.57
CA SER A 259 -4.31 13.58 3.23
C SER A 259 -5.12 12.68 2.31
N VAL A 260 -5.25 11.42 2.67
CA VAL A 260 -5.99 10.43 1.89
C VAL A 260 -7.50 10.72 1.97
N GLN A 261 -8.19 10.62 0.83
CA GLN A 261 -9.63 10.86 0.76
C GLN A 261 -10.39 9.55 0.51
N PRO A 262 -11.64 9.42 0.98
CA PRO A 262 -12.46 8.22 0.79
C PRO A 262 -12.70 7.84 -0.67
N SER A 263 -12.53 8.80 -1.59
CA SER A 263 -12.68 8.61 -3.03
C SER A 263 -11.48 7.94 -3.70
N TRP A 264 -10.33 7.88 -3.05
CA TRP A 264 -9.10 7.37 -3.66
C TRP A 264 -9.20 5.89 -4.04
N ARG A 265 -8.89 5.57 -5.30
CA ARG A 265 -8.98 4.21 -5.85
C ARG A 265 -7.85 3.84 -6.78
N GLU A 266 -7.15 4.83 -7.34
CA GLU A 266 -6.18 4.65 -8.41
C GLU A 266 -4.90 5.44 -8.11
N ARG A 267 -3.83 5.12 -8.83
CA ARG A 267 -2.53 5.79 -8.73
C ARG A 267 -2.60 7.29 -9.04
N THR A 268 -3.56 7.71 -9.86
CA THR A 268 -3.77 9.10 -10.26
C THR A 268 -4.04 10.03 -9.07
N GLU A 269 -4.55 9.49 -7.98
CA GLU A 269 -4.78 10.23 -6.75
C GLU A 269 -3.45 10.62 -6.05
N LEU A 270 -2.41 9.76 -6.19
CA LEU A 270 -1.08 10.02 -5.64
C LEU A 270 -0.23 10.91 -6.55
N TYR A 271 -0.18 10.60 -7.84
CA TYR A 271 0.77 11.24 -8.75
C TYR A 271 0.16 12.38 -9.56
N GLY A 272 -1.18 12.44 -9.62
CA GLY A 272 -1.88 13.32 -10.53
C GLY A 272 -2.12 12.70 -11.90
N TYR A 273 -2.54 13.49 -12.84
CA TYR A 273 -2.89 13.04 -14.19
C TYR A 273 -2.72 14.14 -15.23
N PHE A 274 -2.50 13.74 -16.47
CA PHE A 274 -2.46 14.65 -17.61
C PHE A 274 -3.88 14.98 -18.07
N ASN A 275 -4.20 16.26 -18.16
CA ASN A 275 -5.48 16.75 -18.66
C ASN A 275 -5.39 17.03 -20.16
N GLU A 276 -6.04 16.21 -20.97
CA GLU A 276 -6.01 16.29 -22.42
C GLU A 276 -6.60 17.59 -22.99
N PHE A 277 -7.51 18.24 -22.28
CA PHE A 277 -8.15 19.49 -22.72
C PHE A 277 -7.25 20.70 -22.47
N THR A 278 -6.69 20.80 -21.27
CA THR A 278 -5.83 21.93 -20.89
C THR A 278 -4.38 21.73 -21.31
N LYS A 279 -4.01 20.50 -21.73
CA LYS A 279 -2.63 20.10 -22.04
C LYS A 279 -1.66 20.37 -20.86
N LYS A 280 -2.18 20.36 -19.63
CA LYS A 280 -1.41 20.52 -18.40
C LYS A 280 -1.53 19.26 -17.55
N TYR A 281 -0.51 19.00 -16.75
CA TYR A 281 -0.51 17.93 -15.77
C TYR A 281 -1.05 18.47 -14.42
N THR A 282 -1.99 17.77 -13.81
CA THR A 282 -2.47 18.09 -12.46
C THR A 282 -1.55 17.41 -11.44
N GLU A 283 -0.64 18.17 -10.87
CA GLU A 283 0.42 17.68 -9.99
C GLU A 283 -0.03 17.65 -8.53
N THR A 284 0.29 16.57 -7.84
CA THR A 284 0.01 16.40 -6.40
C THR A 284 1.22 16.80 -5.55
N ASP A 285 1.01 17.01 -4.24
CA ASP A 285 2.10 17.24 -3.29
C ASP A 285 2.96 15.97 -3.12
N PHE A 286 2.35 14.81 -3.26
CA PHE A 286 3.06 13.52 -3.22
C PHE A 286 4.05 13.37 -4.39
N LEU A 287 3.61 13.64 -5.62
CA LEU A 287 4.50 13.62 -6.80
C LEU A 287 5.61 14.66 -6.66
N ARG A 288 5.26 15.88 -6.24
CA ARG A 288 6.24 16.94 -6.00
C ARG A 288 7.32 16.52 -5.02
N ALA A 289 6.95 15.93 -3.87
CA ALA A 289 7.91 15.47 -2.86
C ALA A 289 8.87 14.42 -3.40
N ILE A 290 8.37 13.45 -4.19
CA ILE A 290 9.22 12.43 -4.84
C ILE A 290 10.18 13.07 -5.84
N TYR A 291 9.68 13.99 -6.65
CA TYR A 291 10.49 14.69 -7.63
C TYR A 291 11.59 15.53 -6.98
N GLU A 292 11.20 16.37 -6.01
CA GLU A 292 12.06 17.28 -5.28
C GLU A 292 13.15 16.54 -4.48
N GLY A 293 12.81 15.36 -3.91
CA GLY A 293 13.75 14.52 -3.16
C GLY A 293 14.98 14.06 -3.95
N ASN A 294 15.00 14.21 -5.29
CA ASN A 294 16.17 13.92 -6.10
C ASN A 294 17.19 15.08 -6.12
N TYR A 295 16.84 16.25 -5.61
CA TYR A 295 17.72 17.42 -5.58
C TYR A 295 18.57 17.55 -4.32
N TYR A 296 18.14 16.96 -3.20
CA TYR A 296 18.80 17.07 -1.90
C TYR A 296 19.07 15.71 -1.27
N ARG A 297 19.87 15.72 -0.20
CA ARG A 297 20.23 14.50 0.54
C ARG A 297 19.68 14.47 1.97
N ASP A 298 18.75 15.36 2.30
CA ASP A 298 18.07 15.37 3.58
C ASP A 298 17.08 14.19 3.68
N PRO A 299 16.94 13.53 4.84
CA PRO A 299 15.98 12.45 5.04
C PRO A 299 14.54 13.01 5.08
N HIS A 300 13.77 12.74 4.04
CA HIS A 300 12.42 13.28 3.85
C HIS A 300 11.35 12.24 4.15
N ILE A 301 10.32 12.64 4.91
CA ILE A 301 9.16 11.81 5.18
C ILE A 301 7.94 12.32 4.41
N VAL A 302 7.30 11.41 3.66
CA VAL A 302 5.99 11.63 3.05
C VAL A 302 4.95 10.91 3.90
N ILE A 303 4.05 11.68 4.51
CA ILE A 303 3.00 11.17 5.40
C ILE A 303 1.74 10.92 4.58
N LEU A 304 1.23 9.70 4.60
CA LEU A 304 -0.10 9.34 4.11
C LEU A 304 -1.05 9.39 5.30
N ASP A 305 -1.70 10.54 5.51
CA ASP A 305 -2.55 10.73 6.68
C ASP A 305 -3.90 10.06 6.48
N GLU A 306 -4.35 9.32 7.51
CA GLU A 306 -5.54 8.48 7.48
C GLU A 306 -5.57 7.50 6.29
N MET A 307 -4.43 6.82 6.05
CA MET A 307 -4.24 6.03 4.84
C MET A 307 -5.31 4.94 4.62
N ASN A 308 -5.98 4.49 5.66
CA ASN A 308 -7.02 3.46 5.58
C ASN A 308 -8.46 3.98 5.45
N ILE A 309 -8.66 5.30 5.28
CA ILE A 309 -9.96 5.86 4.91
C ILE A 309 -10.36 5.47 3.46
N ALA A 310 -9.37 5.10 2.66
CA ALA A 310 -9.51 4.44 1.37
C ALA A 310 -8.76 3.11 1.36
N ARG A 311 -8.99 2.26 0.36
CA ARG A 311 -8.29 0.97 0.27
C ARG A 311 -6.86 1.15 -0.21
N VAL A 312 -5.91 1.05 0.72
CA VAL A 312 -4.47 1.23 0.50
C VAL A 312 -3.95 0.36 -0.65
N GLU A 313 -4.38 -0.88 -0.69
CA GLU A 313 -3.97 -1.87 -1.69
C GLU A 313 -4.39 -1.54 -3.13
N TYR A 314 -5.15 -0.48 -3.36
CA TYR A 314 -5.54 -0.01 -4.68
C TYR A 314 -4.74 1.22 -5.09
N TYR A 315 -4.86 2.33 -4.34
CA TYR A 315 -4.19 3.56 -4.73
C TYR A 315 -2.66 3.53 -4.51
N PHE A 316 -2.17 2.70 -3.57
CA PHE A 316 -0.75 2.59 -3.22
C PHE A 316 -0.09 1.29 -3.77
N ALA A 317 -0.80 0.50 -4.59
CA ALA A 317 -0.34 -0.80 -5.08
C ALA A 317 0.98 -0.75 -5.83
N GLU A 318 1.15 0.26 -6.67
CA GLU A 318 2.36 0.46 -7.48
C GLU A 318 3.58 0.76 -6.59
N MET A 319 3.44 1.67 -5.62
CA MET A 319 4.50 1.98 -4.65
C MET A 319 4.94 0.74 -3.86
N LEU A 320 3.97 -0.09 -3.42
CA LEU A 320 4.27 -1.35 -2.74
C LEU A 320 5.15 -2.27 -3.61
N SER A 321 4.95 -2.27 -4.91
CA SER A 321 5.70 -3.11 -5.84
C SER A 321 7.07 -2.51 -6.16
N ILE A 322 7.13 -1.21 -6.42
CA ILE A 322 8.37 -0.49 -6.76
C ILE A 322 9.37 -0.57 -5.59
N LEU A 323 8.93 -0.32 -4.36
CA LEU A 323 9.80 -0.30 -3.19
C LEU A 323 10.32 -1.69 -2.76
N GLU A 324 9.82 -2.78 -3.38
CA GLU A 324 10.35 -4.14 -3.22
C GLU A 324 11.46 -4.48 -4.20
N MET A 325 11.65 -3.70 -5.25
CA MET A 325 12.71 -3.95 -6.22
C MET A 325 14.06 -3.89 -5.53
N PRO A 326 14.96 -4.87 -5.80
CA PRO A 326 16.24 -4.98 -5.07
C PRO A 326 17.21 -3.85 -5.40
N ARG A 327 17.09 -3.25 -6.59
CA ARG A 327 17.93 -2.15 -7.05
C ARG A 327 17.19 -0.83 -6.95
N LYS A 328 17.81 0.17 -6.35
CA LYS A 328 17.22 1.51 -6.20
C LYS A 328 17.01 2.21 -7.55
N GLU A 329 17.79 1.87 -8.57
CA GLU A 329 17.66 2.38 -9.94
C GLU A 329 16.37 1.95 -10.62
N GLU A 330 15.75 0.85 -10.12
CA GLU A 330 14.46 0.34 -10.59
C GLU A 330 13.26 1.04 -9.92
N TRP A 331 13.50 1.90 -8.91
CA TRP A 331 12.44 2.63 -8.21
C TRP A 331 11.96 3.81 -9.05
N LYS A 332 11.20 3.54 -10.09
CA LYS A 332 10.71 4.52 -11.05
C LYS A 332 9.20 4.50 -11.14
N ILE A 333 8.61 5.68 -11.26
CA ILE A 333 7.18 5.90 -11.42
C ILE A 333 6.95 6.42 -12.83
N ASP A 334 6.08 5.75 -13.60
CA ASP A 334 5.65 6.22 -14.93
C ASP A 334 4.68 7.40 -14.77
N ILE A 335 5.02 8.57 -15.30
CA ILE A 335 4.20 9.78 -15.19
C ILE A 335 3.55 10.11 -16.53
N VAL A 336 4.30 10.05 -17.62
CA VAL A 336 3.82 10.35 -18.98
C VAL A 336 4.37 9.35 -19.98
N THR A 337 3.63 9.14 -21.06
CA THR A 337 4.02 8.20 -22.13
C THR A 337 4.96 8.80 -23.17
N ALA A 338 4.97 10.12 -23.32
CA ALA A 338 5.82 10.82 -24.28
C ALA A 338 6.40 12.09 -23.64
N MET A 339 7.65 12.40 -23.94
CA MET A 339 8.34 13.60 -23.47
C MET A 339 8.02 14.80 -24.37
N TRP A 340 8.00 16.00 -23.77
CA TRP A 340 7.92 17.28 -24.45
C TRP A 340 9.18 18.10 -24.13
N ASP A 341 9.55 19.01 -25.00
CA ASP A 341 10.80 19.79 -24.88
C ASP A 341 10.90 20.60 -23.58
N ASN A 342 9.77 21.08 -23.05
CA ASN A 342 9.69 21.88 -21.81
C ASN A 342 9.33 21.04 -20.56
N ASP A 343 9.48 19.72 -20.63
CA ASP A 343 9.24 18.88 -19.46
C ASP A 343 10.36 19.06 -18.41
N PRO A 344 10.03 18.87 -17.12
CA PRO A 344 10.99 18.96 -16.03
C PRO A 344 12.20 18.03 -16.22
N CYS A 345 13.40 18.55 -15.86
CA CYS A 345 14.67 17.93 -16.21
C CYS A 345 14.96 16.56 -15.55
N LEU A 346 14.26 16.21 -14.45
CA LEU A 346 14.39 14.92 -13.79
C LEU A 346 13.31 13.91 -14.22
N ILE A 347 12.44 14.25 -15.17
CA ILE A 347 11.61 13.28 -15.86
C ILE A 347 12.44 12.66 -16.99
N ASN A 348 12.77 11.38 -16.88
CA ASN A 348 13.57 10.68 -17.89
C ASN A 348 12.70 9.61 -18.56
N ASN A 349 12.53 9.68 -19.88
CA ASN A 349 11.69 8.75 -20.65
C ASN A 349 10.27 8.59 -20.04
N GLY A 350 9.69 9.69 -19.58
CA GLY A 350 8.36 9.71 -18.97
C GLY A 350 8.30 9.20 -17.52
N THR A 351 9.43 8.89 -16.89
CA THR A 351 9.50 8.35 -15.54
C THR A 351 10.18 9.30 -14.56
N VAL A 352 9.80 9.23 -13.28
CA VAL A 352 10.44 9.92 -12.16
C VAL A 352 11.06 8.88 -11.23
N GLN A 353 12.33 9.08 -10.88
CA GLN A 353 13.06 8.25 -9.92
C GLN A 353 12.58 8.53 -8.49
N ILE A 354 12.37 7.49 -7.68
CA ILE A 354 12.19 7.64 -6.23
C ILE A 354 13.58 7.62 -5.60
N SER A 355 13.95 8.72 -4.98
CA SER A 355 15.23 8.83 -4.28
C SER A 355 15.26 8.03 -2.98
N ASP A 356 16.42 7.55 -2.58
CA ASP A 356 16.60 6.74 -1.37
C ASP A 356 16.62 7.57 -0.07
N ASN A 357 16.41 8.87 -0.15
CA ASN A 357 16.24 9.75 1.01
C ASN A 357 14.76 9.90 1.42
N ILE A 358 13.82 9.20 0.75
CA ILE A 358 12.39 9.30 1.02
C ILE A 358 11.89 8.07 1.77
N TRP A 359 11.12 8.31 2.84
CA TRP A 359 10.33 7.31 3.57
C TRP A 359 8.85 7.66 3.53
N PHE A 360 8.01 6.64 3.46
CA PHE A 360 6.56 6.78 3.48
C PHE A 360 6.02 6.35 4.84
N VAL A 361 5.30 7.22 5.52
CA VAL A 361 4.69 6.94 6.83
C VAL A 361 3.19 7.05 6.71
N GLY A 362 2.50 5.92 6.78
CA GLY A 362 1.04 5.89 6.81
C GLY A 362 0.50 5.96 8.23
N THR A 363 -0.53 6.78 8.48
CA THR A 363 -1.27 6.77 9.74
C THR A 363 -2.56 5.99 9.58
N ILE A 364 -2.89 5.15 10.56
CA ILE A 364 -4.10 4.32 10.56
C ILE A 364 -4.88 4.58 11.84
N ASN A 365 -6.18 4.85 11.70
CA ASN A 365 -7.14 4.82 12.78
C ASN A 365 -7.87 3.47 12.77
N ASN A 366 -7.96 2.84 13.94
CA ASN A 366 -8.69 1.58 14.10
C ASN A 366 -10.16 1.87 14.46
N ASP A 367 -10.83 2.65 13.61
CA ASP A 367 -12.23 3.05 13.77
C ASP A 367 -13.13 2.21 12.85
N ASP A 368 -14.37 1.99 13.25
CA ASP A 368 -15.37 1.23 12.46
C ASP A 368 -15.69 1.86 11.09
N SER A 369 -15.33 3.13 10.89
CA SER A 369 -15.57 3.87 9.63
C SER A 369 -14.47 3.69 8.58
N THR A 370 -13.36 3.01 8.91
CA THR A 370 -12.19 2.85 8.05
C THR A 370 -12.07 1.43 7.47
N PHE A 371 -11.29 1.29 6.39
CA PHE A 371 -11.06 -0.03 5.79
C PHE A 371 -9.96 -0.78 6.55
N SER A 372 -10.11 -2.10 6.67
CA SER A 372 -9.01 -2.97 7.09
C SER A 372 -7.90 -2.95 6.04
N VAL A 373 -6.67 -2.83 6.49
CA VAL A 373 -5.49 -2.83 5.61
C VAL A 373 -5.06 -4.27 5.32
N ALA A 374 -4.87 -4.59 4.05
CA ALA A 374 -4.52 -5.94 3.61
C ALA A 374 -3.12 -6.36 4.09
N ASP A 375 -2.93 -7.66 4.35
CA ASP A 375 -1.66 -8.23 4.81
C ASP A 375 -0.48 -7.91 3.88
N LYS A 376 -0.71 -7.83 2.57
CA LYS A 376 0.32 -7.46 1.59
C LYS A 376 0.95 -6.08 1.85
N VAL A 377 0.24 -5.16 2.49
CA VAL A 377 0.77 -3.84 2.89
C VAL A 377 1.63 -3.98 4.15
N TYR A 378 1.11 -4.68 5.15
CA TYR A 378 1.84 -4.92 6.39
C TYR A 378 3.09 -5.79 6.22
N ASP A 379 3.09 -6.71 5.27
CA ASP A 379 4.29 -7.53 4.97
C ASP A 379 5.46 -6.65 4.51
N ARG A 380 5.18 -5.48 3.88
CA ARG A 380 6.16 -4.54 3.35
C ARG A 380 6.50 -3.38 4.28
N ALA A 381 5.61 -3.07 5.21
CA ALA A 381 5.75 -1.98 6.17
C ALA A 381 6.20 -2.48 7.55
N ILE A 382 6.75 -1.60 8.38
CA ILE A 382 6.92 -1.85 9.81
C ILE A 382 5.78 -1.16 10.55
N PRO A 383 4.84 -1.90 11.17
CA PRO A 383 3.76 -1.31 11.96
C PRO A 383 4.22 -0.99 13.38
N ILE A 384 3.85 0.20 13.85
CA ILE A 384 4.13 0.71 15.19
C ILE A 384 2.82 1.15 15.81
N ASP A 385 2.49 0.63 17.00
CA ASP A 385 1.29 1.04 17.72
C ASP A 385 1.58 2.24 18.62
N LEU A 386 0.73 3.26 18.49
CA LEU A 386 0.68 4.41 19.40
C LEU A 386 -0.66 4.39 20.14
N ASP A 387 -0.77 3.52 21.13
CA ASP A 387 -2.02 3.31 21.87
C ASP A 387 -2.13 4.18 23.13
N SER A 388 -1.03 4.78 23.58
CA SER A 388 -0.98 5.63 24.76
C SER A 388 -0.18 6.91 24.53
N ARG A 389 -0.52 7.94 25.28
CA ARG A 389 0.31 9.15 25.37
C ARG A 389 1.38 8.93 26.44
N ALA A 390 2.61 9.35 26.14
CA ALA A 390 3.64 9.43 27.16
C ALA A 390 3.36 10.59 28.12
N ASP A 391 3.78 10.43 29.37
CA ASP A 391 3.70 11.49 30.36
C ASP A 391 4.59 12.67 29.97
N ALA A 392 4.13 13.88 30.30
CA ALA A 392 4.91 15.08 30.09
C ALA A 392 6.15 15.07 30.98
N PHE A 393 7.30 15.37 30.41
CA PHE A 393 8.56 15.48 31.13
C PHE A 393 9.27 16.80 30.78
N THR A 394 10.10 17.28 31.69
CA THR A 394 10.94 18.44 31.47
C THR A 394 12.31 18.00 30.97
N CYS A 395 12.84 18.69 29.96
CA CYS A 395 14.18 18.47 29.44
C CYS A 395 14.79 19.82 29.01
N GLU A 396 16.10 19.80 28.78
CA GLU A 396 16.81 20.94 28.21
C GLU A 396 16.28 21.25 26.80
N ASP A 397 16.30 22.54 26.43
CA ASP A 397 16.00 22.94 25.06
C ASP A 397 17.03 22.32 24.12
N THR A 398 16.54 21.65 23.09
CA THR A 398 17.37 20.90 22.15
C THR A 398 17.18 21.48 20.75
N GLU A 399 18.30 21.87 20.13
CA GLU A 399 18.29 22.35 18.75
C GLU A 399 18.03 21.22 17.74
N PRO A 400 17.39 21.56 16.60
CA PRO A 400 17.29 20.63 15.49
C PRO A 400 18.67 20.33 14.91
N ILE A 401 18.80 19.29 14.09
CA ILE A 401 20.04 18.90 13.44
C ILE A 401 19.87 18.90 11.93
N HIS A 402 20.99 19.09 11.20
CA HIS A 402 21.05 18.82 9.78
C HIS A 402 21.86 17.56 9.56
N ILE A 403 21.21 16.44 9.24
CA ILE A 403 21.87 15.16 8.98
C ILE A 403 21.63 14.76 7.52
N SER A 404 22.68 14.24 6.85
CA SER A 404 22.51 13.71 5.50
C SER A 404 21.91 12.30 5.54
N THR A 405 21.13 11.95 4.51
CA THR A 405 20.68 10.57 4.31
C THR A 405 21.83 9.62 4.10
N ASP A 406 22.91 10.08 3.51
CA ASP A 406 24.12 9.27 3.30
C ASP A 406 24.72 8.86 4.63
N HIS A 407 24.86 9.79 5.59
CA HIS A 407 25.31 9.47 6.93
C HIS A 407 24.33 8.57 7.68
N LEU A 408 23.03 8.86 7.62
CA LEU A 408 22.00 8.04 8.26
C LEU A 408 22.01 6.59 7.72
N ASN A 409 22.12 6.42 6.40
CA ASN A 409 22.25 5.10 5.77
C ASN A 409 23.57 4.41 6.16
N HIS A 410 24.67 5.17 6.30
CA HIS A 410 25.95 4.64 6.80
C HIS A 410 25.81 4.11 8.23
N LEU A 411 25.18 4.86 9.13
CA LEU A 411 24.92 4.41 10.50
C LEU A 411 24.07 3.14 10.56
N PHE A 412 23.05 3.02 9.70
CA PHE A 412 22.26 1.78 9.61
C PHE A 412 23.08 0.62 9.05
N ALA A 413 23.93 0.85 8.06
CA ALA A 413 24.80 -0.19 7.51
C ALA A 413 25.84 -0.66 8.53
N GLU A 414 26.46 0.26 9.26
CA GLU A 414 27.39 -0.03 10.35
C GLU A 414 26.71 -0.82 11.48
N ALA A 415 25.50 -0.42 11.87
CA ALA A 415 24.70 -1.15 12.84
C ALA A 415 24.47 -2.60 12.41
N LYS A 416 24.08 -2.83 11.15
CA LYS A 416 23.84 -4.18 10.58
C LYS A 416 25.11 -5.00 10.48
N ALA A 417 26.26 -4.38 10.31
CA ALA A 417 27.55 -5.07 10.29
C ALA A 417 28.04 -5.43 11.72
N THR A 418 27.73 -4.58 12.72
CA THR A 418 28.26 -4.69 14.08
C THR A 418 27.38 -5.55 14.99
N TYR A 419 26.07 -5.41 14.89
CA TYR A 419 25.08 -6.01 15.81
C TYR A 419 24.22 -7.06 15.10
N SER A 420 24.79 -8.18 14.70
CA SER A 420 24.00 -9.28 14.13
C SER A 420 23.11 -9.93 15.19
N VAL A 421 21.98 -10.52 14.76
CA VAL A 421 21.12 -11.33 15.63
C VAL A 421 21.92 -12.53 16.14
N SER A 422 21.90 -12.79 17.45
CA SER A 422 22.68 -13.88 18.06
C SER A 422 22.19 -15.26 17.59
N GLU A 423 23.11 -16.23 17.49
CA GLU A 423 22.77 -17.61 17.13
C GLU A 423 21.74 -18.23 18.08
N GLU A 424 21.84 -17.91 19.37
CA GLU A 424 20.86 -18.33 20.37
C GLU A 424 19.47 -17.80 20.05
N MET A 425 19.34 -16.53 19.69
CA MET A 425 18.08 -15.91 19.32
C MET A 425 17.52 -16.48 18.02
N LEU A 426 18.36 -16.73 17.02
CA LEU A 426 17.97 -17.39 15.77
C LEU A 426 17.40 -18.79 16.02
N ALA A 427 18.06 -19.58 16.89
CA ALA A 427 17.59 -20.91 17.27
C ALA A 427 16.23 -20.86 18.01
N LYS A 428 16.04 -19.87 18.89
CA LYS A 428 14.75 -19.64 19.57
C LYS A 428 13.65 -19.25 18.58
N MET A 429 13.95 -18.39 17.62
CA MET A 429 12.99 -17.99 16.58
C MET A 429 12.60 -19.18 15.70
N GLU A 430 13.55 -20.04 15.30
CA GLU A 430 13.22 -21.25 14.55
C GLU A 430 12.35 -22.21 15.37
N THR A 431 12.65 -22.39 16.65
CA THR A 431 11.83 -23.20 17.57
C THR A 431 10.42 -22.62 17.71
N LEU A 432 10.28 -21.29 17.77
CA LEU A 432 8.99 -20.61 17.76
C LEU A 432 8.25 -20.82 16.44
N ASN A 433 8.95 -20.73 15.29
CA ASN A 433 8.39 -20.96 13.98
C ASN A 433 7.78 -22.37 13.86
N GLN A 434 8.50 -23.40 14.30
CA GLN A 434 8.00 -24.79 14.31
C GLN A 434 6.76 -24.94 15.21
N TYR A 435 6.75 -24.28 16.35
CA TYR A 435 5.58 -24.26 17.23
C TYR A 435 4.36 -23.63 16.57
N LEU A 436 4.55 -22.49 15.89
CA LEU A 436 3.47 -21.77 15.20
C LEU A 436 2.93 -22.57 14.00
N ILE A 437 3.80 -23.24 13.24
CA ILE A 437 3.39 -24.11 12.14
C ILE A 437 2.52 -25.25 12.68
N SER A 438 2.95 -25.90 13.76
CA SER A 438 2.29 -27.10 14.30
C SER A 438 0.94 -26.82 14.95
N ASN A 439 0.79 -25.65 15.60
CA ASN A 439 -0.40 -25.35 16.41
C ASN A 439 -1.35 -24.34 15.74
N PHE A 440 -0.84 -23.46 14.85
CA PHE A 440 -1.62 -22.36 14.27
C PHE A 440 -1.58 -22.33 12.75
N HIS A 441 -0.81 -23.21 12.10
CA HIS A 441 -0.59 -23.22 10.65
C HIS A 441 -0.03 -21.89 10.11
N LEU A 442 0.72 -21.17 10.94
CA LEU A 442 1.40 -19.92 10.59
C LEU A 442 2.90 -20.14 10.55
N ALA A 443 3.56 -19.55 9.56
CA ALA A 443 5.01 -19.63 9.40
C ALA A 443 5.65 -18.26 9.27
N PHE A 444 6.92 -18.14 9.68
CA PHE A 444 7.78 -17.00 9.36
C PHE A 444 8.22 -17.15 7.90
N GLY A 445 7.85 -16.18 7.07
CA GLY A 445 8.41 -16.12 5.71
C GLY A 445 9.82 -15.52 5.72
N ASN A 446 10.60 -15.81 4.66
CA ASN A 446 11.95 -15.27 4.48
C ASN A 446 12.00 -13.73 4.58
N ARG A 447 10.94 -13.04 4.14
CA ARG A 447 10.81 -11.58 4.24
C ARG A 447 10.80 -11.12 5.71
N ILE A 448 10.04 -11.79 6.58
CA ILE A 448 9.98 -11.46 8.00
C ILE A 448 11.33 -11.69 8.65
N MET A 449 11.99 -12.81 8.36
CA MET A 449 13.34 -13.10 8.88
C MET A 449 14.36 -12.05 8.43
N LYS A 450 14.31 -11.63 7.16
CA LYS A 450 15.16 -10.54 6.66
C LYS A 450 14.87 -9.23 7.39
N GLN A 451 13.60 -8.86 7.57
CA GLN A 451 13.23 -7.65 8.30
C GLN A 451 13.67 -7.68 9.78
N ILE A 452 13.60 -8.83 10.44
CA ILE A 452 14.13 -9.00 11.81
C ILE A 452 15.65 -8.82 11.80
N GLY A 453 16.36 -9.43 10.83
CA GLY A 453 17.80 -9.31 10.65
C GLY A 453 18.26 -7.88 10.36
N ASP A 454 17.42 -7.05 9.73
CA ASP A 454 17.69 -5.63 9.49
C ASP A 454 17.29 -4.74 10.68
N PHE A 455 16.20 -5.04 11.36
CA PHE A 455 15.63 -4.23 12.43
C PHE A 455 16.39 -4.34 13.75
N VAL A 456 16.72 -5.58 14.17
CA VAL A 456 17.36 -5.84 15.46
C VAL A 456 18.68 -5.08 15.61
N PRO A 457 19.62 -5.14 14.64
CA PRO A 457 20.84 -4.36 14.69
C PRO A 457 20.63 -2.86 14.81
N CYS A 458 19.70 -2.31 14.00
CA CYS A 458 19.39 -0.88 14.04
C CYS A 458 18.82 -0.46 15.39
N PHE A 459 17.94 -1.28 15.97
CA PHE A 459 17.37 -0.99 17.29
C PHE A 459 18.40 -1.07 18.43
N VAL A 460 19.33 -2.03 18.37
CA VAL A 460 20.43 -2.13 19.33
C VAL A 460 21.35 -0.92 19.22
N ALA A 461 21.69 -0.48 18.00
CA ALA A 461 22.47 0.73 17.77
C ALA A 461 21.77 2.01 18.26
N CYS A 462 20.42 2.05 18.29
CA CYS A 462 19.63 3.11 18.92
C CYS A 462 19.67 3.06 20.46
N GLY A 463 20.37 2.10 21.08
CA GLY A 463 20.50 1.94 22.53
C GLY A 463 19.43 1.04 23.16
N GLY A 464 18.75 0.24 22.35
CA GLY A 464 17.83 -0.81 22.82
C GLY A 464 18.53 -2.16 23.01
N THR A 465 17.75 -3.20 23.29
CA THR A 465 18.26 -4.58 23.46
C THR A 465 17.74 -5.49 22.35
N GLU A 466 18.51 -6.51 21.98
CA GLU A 466 18.11 -7.54 21.02
C GLU A 466 16.75 -8.16 21.40
N GLN A 467 16.56 -8.46 22.68
CA GLN A 467 15.32 -9.07 23.19
C GLN A 467 14.09 -8.19 22.97
N GLN A 468 14.21 -6.87 23.21
CA GLN A 468 13.12 -5.91 22.97
C GLN A 468 12.79 -5.81 21.48
N ALA A 469 13.82 -5.78 20.63
CA ALA A 469 13.64 -5.72 19.19
C ALA A 469 12.94 -6.96 18.63
N VAL A 470 13.32 -8.15 19.09
CA VAL A 470 12.70 -9.41 18.69
C VAL A 470 11.27 -9.51 19.21
N ASP A 471 10.99 -9.11 20.45
CA ASP A 471 9.64 -9.06 21.02
C ASP A 471 8.73 -8.15 20.16
N PHE A 472 9.20 -6.95 19.83
CA PHE A 472 8.47 -6.03 18.96
C PHE A 472 8.19 -6.63 17.58
N MET A 473 9.20 -7.16 16.92
CA MET A 473 9.06 -7.70 15.56
C MET A 473 8.14 -8.93 15.51
N ILE A 474 8.24 -9.83 16.48
CA ILE A 474 7.35 -11.00 16.57
C ILE A 474 5.91 -10.52 16.80
N ALA A 475 5.67 -9.60 17.72
CA ALA A 475 4.33 -9.08 17.98
C ALA A 475 3.72 -8.45 16.73
N LYS A 476 4.48 -7.57 16.04
CA LYS A 476 3.96 -6.75 14.94
C LYS A 476 3.93 -7.42 13.57
N LYS A 477 4.82 -8.38 13.33
CA LYS A 477 4.93 -9.05 12.02
C LYS A 477 4.38 -10.46 12.00
N VAL A 478 4.40 -11.16 13.15
CA VAL A 478 3.98 -12.55 13.24
C VAL A 478 2.62 -12.68 13.91
N LEU A 479 2.48 -12.19 15.16
CA LEU A 479 1.23 -12.35 15.92
C LEU A 479 0.07 -11.56 15.31
N ARG A 480 0.35 -10.49 14.58
CA ARG A 480 -0.67 -9.77 13.83
C ARG A 480 -1.42 -10.66 12.83
N LYS A 481 -0.77 -11.66 12.26
CA LYS A 481 -1.42 -12.62 11.33
C LYS A 481 -2.49 -13.47 12.01
N PHE A 482 -2.49 -13.52 13.34
CA PHE A 482 -3.55 -14.19 14.10
C PHE A 482 -4.90 -13.48 13.98
N GLU A 483 -4.94 -12.17 13.68
CA GLU A 483 -6.19 -11.43 13.50
C GLU A 483 -7.04 -11.98 12.31
N SER A 484 -6.40 -12.62 11.34
CA SER A 484 -7.07 -13.27 10.20
C SER A 484 -7.59 -14.68 10.52
N LEU A 485 -7.27 -15.24 11.69
CA LEU A 485 -7.71 -16.57 12.11
C LEU A 485 -9.02 -16.50 12.90
N SER A 486 -9.81 -17.57 12.82
CA SER A 486 -11.03 -17.73 13.64
C SER A 486 -10.66 -18.07 15.10
N LEU A 487 -10.21 -17.08 15.86
CA LEU A 487 -9.64 -17.26 17.19
C LEU A 487 -10.66 -17.67 18.28
N GLY A 488 -11.95 -17.55 18.02
CA GLY A 488 -13.00 -17.90 19.00
C GLY A 488 -12.89 -19.33 19.54
N PHE A 489 -12.34 -20.25 18.75
CA PHE A 489 -12.11 -21.65 19.12
C PHE A 489 -10.70 -21.92 19.67
N MET A 490 -9.81 -20.93 19.71
CA MET A 490 -8.38 -21.12 20.01
C MET A 490 -7.92 -20.42 21.31
N LYS A 491 -8.84 -20.07 22.23
CA LYS A 491 -8.49 -19.35 23.48
C LYS A 491 -7.57 -20.17 24.41
N GLU A 492 -7.73 -21.50 24.44
CA GLU A 492 -6.86 -22.38 25.20
C GLU A 492 -5.45 -22.44 24.60
N GLU A 493 -5.35 -22.53 23.26
CA GLU A 493 -4.10 -22.55 22.53
C GLU A 493 -3.33 -21.24 22.72
N LEU A 494 -4.00 -20.10 22.70
CA LEU A 494 -3.40 -18.79 22.99
C LEU A 494 -2.89 -18.70 24.44
N THR A 495 -3.57 -19.34 25.39
CA THR A 495 -3.10 -19.40 26.79
C THR A 495 -1.86 -20.28 26.94
N LYS A 496 -1.83 -21.43 26.25
CA LYS A 496 -0.65 -22.30 26.18
C LYS A 496 0.51 -21.58 25.49
N PHE A 497 0.22 -20.79 24.44
CA PHE A 497 1.21 -20.00 23.73
C PHE A 497 1.90 -18.96 24.63
N ASN A 498 1.16 -18.23 25.47
CA ASN A 498 1.76 -17.31 26.43
C ASN A 498 2.74 -18.02 27.40
N SER A 499 2.37 -19.20 27.85
CA SER A 499 3.24 -20.02 28.73
C SER A 499 4.47 -20.54 27.95
N TYR A 500 4.29 -20.85 26.66
CA TYR A 500 5.37 -21.27 25.79
C TYR A 500 6.39 -20.17 25.52
N LEU A 501 5.93 -18.92 25.32
CA LEU A 501 6.81 -17.76 25.19
C LEU A 501 7.70 -17.57 26.43
N ASP A 502 7.13 -17.72 27.62
CA ASP A 502 7.90 -17.66 28.89
C ASP A 502 8.95 -18.78 28.99
N LYS A 503 8.62 -19.98 28.54
CA LYS A 503 9.54 -21.13 28.56
C LYS A 503 10.69 -20.93 27.58
N LEU A 504 10.41 -20.37 26.38
CA LEU A 504 11.38 -20.25 25.28
C LEU A 504 12.31 -19.05 25.47
N PHE A 505 11.77 -17.89 25.80
CA PHE A 505 12.54 -16.64 25.91
C PHE A 505 12.88 -16.23 27.34
N GLY A 506 12.21 -16.81 28.31
CA GLY A 506 12.33 -16.49 29.74
C GLY A 506 11.14 -15.68 30.26
N LYS A 507 10.87 -15.84 31.56
CA LYS A 507 9.72 -15.20 32.22
C LYS A 507 9.77 -13.67 32.05
N ASN A 508 8.68 -13.08 31.57
CA ASN A 508 8.52 -11.64 31.33
C ASN A 508 9.52 -11.00 30.34
N LYS A 509 10.14 -11.78 29.46
CA LYS A 509 11.07 -11.27 28.45
C LYS A 509 10.40 -10.85 27.12
N MET A 510 9.11 -11.20 26.95
CA MET A 510 8.31 -10.90 25.75
C MET A 510 7.03 -10.14 26.14
N PRO A 511 7.13 -8.94 26.75
CA PRO A 511 5.96 -8.20 27.23
C PRO A 511 5.05 -7.73 26.11
N ILE A 512 5.59 -7.30 24.95
CA ILE A 512 4.80 -6.82 23.81
C ILE A 512 4.01 -7.98 23.19
N CYS A 513 4.63 -9.13 22.95
CA CYS A 513 3.96 -10.33 22.47
C CYS A 513 2.85 -10.78 23.41
N LYS A 514 3.11 -10.79 24.70
CA LYS A 514 2.10 -11.19 25.71
C LYS A 514 0.92 -10.23 25.75
N ALA A 515 1.17 -8.93 25.75
CA ALA A 515 0.11 -7.92 25.69
C ALA A 515 -0.74 -8.11 24.42
N TYR A 516 -0.10 -8.40 23.29
CA TYR A 516 -0.78 -8.65 22.03
C TYR A 516 -1.65 -9.92 22.08
N VAL A 517 -1.13 -11.01 22.64
CA VAL A 517 -1.91 -12.25 22.82
C VAL A 517 -3.13 -12.03 23.74
N GLU A 518 -2.97 -11.25 24.81
CA GLU A 518 -4.10 -10.90 25.69
C GLU A 518 -5.13 -10.00 24.97
N TYR A 519 -4.67 -9.08 24.10
CA TYR A 519 -5.55 -8.31 23.23
C TYR A 519 -6.36 -9.23 22.29
N LEU A 520 -5.71 -10.18 21.61
CA LEU A 520 -6.37 -11.15 20.74
C LEU A 520 -7.42 -12.00 21.49
N LYS A 521 -7.16 -12.39 22.74
CA LYS A 521 -8.12 -13.14 23.57
C LYS A 521 -9.36 -12.33 23.96
N LYS A 522 -9.22 -11.01 24.14
CA LYS A 522 -10.32 -10.13 24.53
C LYS A 522 -11.25 -9.78 23.39
N ASN A 523 -10.68 -9.65 22.18
CA ASN A 523 -11.42 -9.17 21.01
C ASN A 523 -12.01 -10.31 20.14
N ASN A 524 -11.80 -11.56 20.56
CA ASN A 524 -12.34 -12.76 19.96
C ASN A 524 -12.93 -13.67 21.05
#